data_97465a333565613f67324731f322ac71
#
_entry.id   97465a333565613f67324731f322ac71
#
_cell.length_a   1.000
_cell.length_b   1.000
_cell.length_c   1.000
_cell.angle_alpha   90.00
_cell.angle_beta   90.00
_cell.angle_gamma   90.00
#
_symmetry.space_group_name_H-M   'P 1'
#
loop_
_entity.id
_entity.type
_entity.pdbx_description
1 polymer ?
#
loop_
_entity_poly.entity_id
_entity_poly.type
_entity_poly.pdbx_seq_one_letter_code
_entity_poly.pdbx_strand_id
1 'polypeptide(L)'
;MLDFTIVAVYFIVIFIVALRGKVQDNGSADEYFLSNRNLKWYSIALSTIATNVQGYQFLGMMGSAYLFGLAQANLEINAIQGILIATFIFVPIYLKEKITTITQFIEKKLGKKIALFYSLSNIALFATITLGAALFWGAYAAEMVFGEQLSILHPNRIVRIAILIISLGVFSAIYTYYGGLNAVVKTDIIQFIVLLLGGAIVCFISINELGGWEELYNKTPEKMHLHLPSNHPVIPWTHLLGLFFLNI
;
A
#
# COMPACT_ATOMS: atom_id res chain seq x y z
N MET A 1 26.47 5.28 -6.81
CA MET A 1 27.01 4.91 -5.47
C MET A 1 26.19 5.54 -4.36
N LEU A 2 25.97 6.87 -4.38
CA LEU A 2 25.20 7.59 -3.34
C LEU A 2 23.79 7.03 -3.14
N ASP A 3 23.05 6.82 -4.23
CA ASP A 3 21.65 6.34 -4.19
C ASP A 3 21.52 4.97 -3.52
N PHE A 4 22.46 4.06 -3.86
CA PHE A 4 22.49 2.73 -3.25
C PHE A 4 22.79 2.78 -1.75
N THR A 5 23.67 3.71 -1.35
CA THR A 5 23.99 3.93 0.07
C THR A 5 22.76 4.45 0.82
N ILE A 6 22.02 5.40 0.25
CA ILE A 6 20.79 5.95 0.85
C ILE A 6 19.75 4.84 1.03
N VAL A 7 19.54 4.01 0.02
CA VAL A 7 18.59 2.89 0.09
C VAL A 7 19.02 1.85 1.14
N ALA A 8 20.32 1.51 1.16
CA ALA A 8 20.85 0.58 2.17
C ALA A 8 20.68 1.11 3.59
N VAL A 9 21.00 2.39 3.83
CA VAL A 9 20.79 3.05 5.12
C VAL A 9 19.32 3.05 5.50
N TYR A 10 18.42 3.33 4.57
CA TYR A 10 16.98 3.27 4.80
C TYR A 10 16.53 1.86 5.29
N PHE A 11 16.92 0.79 4.60
CA PHE A 11 16.58 -0.57 5.02
C PHE A 11 17.17 -0.94 6.39
N ILE A 12 18.39 -0.49 6.69
CA ILE A 12 19.02 -0.69 8.01
C ILE A 12 18.20 0.04 9.10
N VAL A 13 17.80 1.28 8.86
CA VAL A 13 16.99 2.06 9.81
C VAL A 13 15.64 1.37 10.05
N ILE A 14 14.94 0.95 9.01
CA ILE A 14 13.68 0.21 9.12
C ILE A 14 13.88 -1.05 9.96
N PHE A 15 14.93 -1.82 9.70
CA PHE A 15 15.20 -3.05 10.43
C PHE A 15 15.49 -2.80 11.93
N ILE A 16 16.31 -1.78 12.24
CA ILE A 16 16.59 -1.39 13.62
C ILE A 16 15.31 -0.97 14.36
N VAL A 17 14.46 -0.16 13.71
CA VAL A 17 13.19 0.29 14.30
C VAL A 17 12.23 -0.88 14.52
N ALA A 18 12.16 -1.79 13.58
CA ALA A 18 11.36 -3.00 13.70
C ALA A 18 11.80 -3.87 14.88
N LEU A 19 13.09 -4.11 15.03
CA LEU A 19 13.63 -4.91 16.15
C LEU A 19 13.41 -4.26 17.52
N ARG A 20 13.36 -2.92 17.58
CA ARG A 20 12.99 -2.21 18.82
C ARG A 20 11.50 -2.33 19.18
N GLY A 21 10.68 -2.80 18.25
CA GLY A 21 9.28 -3.15 18.48
C GLY A 21 9.03 -4.59 18.89
N LYS A 22 10.09 -5.37 19.14
CA LYS A 22 10.02 -6.81 19.41
C LYS A 22 9.04 -7.11 20.55
N VAL A 23 8.19 -8.11 20.32
CA VAL A 23 7.30 -8.70 21.31
C VAL A 23 8.15 -9.42 22.36
N GLN A 24 7.81 -9.34 23.63
CA GLN A 24 8.52 -10.06 24.69
C GLN A 24 8.34 -11.58 24.53
N ASP A 25 9.31 -12.37 24.97
CA ASP A 25 9.33 -13.84 24.77
C ASP A 25 8.09 -14.57 25.33
N ASN A 26 7.33 -13.94 26.23
CA ASN A 26 6.07 -14.46 26.78
C ASN A 26 4.84 -13.70 26.25
N GLY A 27 4.97 -13.04 25.10
CA GLY A 27 3.90 -12.23 24.51
C GLY A 27 2.66 -13.06 24.18
N SER A 28 1.51 -12.53 24.58
CA SER A 28 0.22 -13.14 24.25
C SER A 28 -0.12 -12.96 22.76
N ALA A 29 -1.07 -13.76 22.25
CA ALA A 29 -1.61 -13.54 20.91
C ALA A 29 -2.19 -12.11 20.75
N ASP A 30 -2.78 -11.54 21.79
CA ASP A 30 -3.28 -10.17 21.79
C ASP A 30 -2.15 -9.13 21.68
N GLU A 31 -0.99 -9.39 22.29
CA GLU A 31 0.17 -8.52 22.10
C GLU A 31 0.69 -8.59 20.68
N TYR A 32 0.87 -9.79 20.14
CA TYR A 32 1.41 -9.99 18.80
C TYR A 32 0.51 -9.44 17.69
N PHE A 33 -0.80 -9.74 17.73
CA PHE A 33 -1.73 -9.40 16.66
C PHE A 33 -2.47 -8.07 16.88
N LEU A 34 -2.62 -7.59 18.12
CA LEU A 34 -3.40 -6.41 18.45
C LEU A 34 -2.59 -5.34 19.19
N SER A 35 -1.28 -5.59 19.43
CA SER A 35 -0.42 -4.67 20.20
C SER A 35 -1.07 -4.26 21.55
N ASN A 36 -1.73 -5.22 22.22
CA ASN A 36 -2.52 -5.02 23.44
C ASN A 36 -3.56 -3.87 23.34
N ARG A 37 -3.97 -3.51 22.11
CA ARG A 37 -4.90 -2.38 21.81
C ARG A 37 -4.39 -1.03 22.32
N ASN A 38 -3.08 -0.85 22.43
CA ASN A 38 -2.44 0.37 22.94
C ASN A 38 -1.95 1.32 21.84
N LEU A 39 -2.25 1.00 20.57
CA LEU A 39 -1.86 1.87 19.46
C LEU A 39 -2.65 3.17 19.47
N LYS A 40 -1.96 4.28 19.31
CA LYS A 40 -2.58 5.60 19.22
C LYS A 40 -3.26 5.78 17.86
N TRP A 41 -4.34 6.56 17.83
CA TRP A 41 -5.14 6.77 16.61
C TRP A 41 -4.31 7.21 15.40
N TYR A 42 -3.36 8.12 15.60
CA TYR A 42 -2.50 8.60 14.51
C TYR A 42 -1.54 7.51 13.99
N SER A 43 -1.06 6.62 14.86
CA SER A 43 -0.21 5.50 14.43
C SER A 43 -1.00 4.53 13.55
N ILE A 44 -2.26 4.26 13.90
CA ILE A 44 -3.17 3.43 13.08
C ILE A 44 -3.44 4.12 11.75
N ALA A 45 -3.74 5.41 11.75
CA ALA A 45 -4.02 6.17 10.52
C ALA A 45 -2.81 6.16 9.57
N LEU A 46 -1.61 6.49 10.07
CA LEU A 46 -0.39 6.53 9.26
C LEU A 46 -0.01 5.15 8.72
N SER A 47 -0.11 4.10 9.55
CA SER A 47 0.14 2.72 9.14
C SER A 47 -0.87 2.26 8.08
N THR A 48 -2.15 2.58 8.24
CA THR A 48 -3.18 2.24 7.25
C THR A 48 -2.89 2.88 5.89
N ILE A 49 -2.48 4.15 5.86
CA ILE A 49 -2.12 4.82 4.61
C ILE A 49 -0.87 4.18 4.00
N ALA A 50 0.19 3.97 4.81
CA ALA A 50 1.44 3.36 4.33
C ALA A 50 1.22 1.98 3.71
N THR A 51 0.36 1.16 4.34
CA THR A 51 0.05 -0.19 3.86
C THR A 51 -0.73 -0.19 2.55
N ASN A 52 -1.52 0.86 2.28
CA ASN A 52 -2.30 0.97 1.04
C ASN A 52 -1.47 1.46 -0.15
N VAL A 53 -0.32 2.12 0.08
CA VAL A 53 0.55 2.58 -1.01
C VAL A 53 1.53 1.48 -1.40
N GLN A 54 1.34 0.94 -2.59
CA GLN A 54 2.14 -0.16 -3.13
C GLN A 54 2.94 0.28 -4.37
N GLY A 55 3.89 -0.55 -4.79
CA GLY A 55 4.75 -0.26 -5.95
C GLY A 55 4.00 -0.01 -7.27
N TYR A 56 2.81 -0.61 -7.45
CA TYR A 56 1.98 -0.38 -8.64
C TYR A 56 1.51 1.08 -8.78
N GLN A 57 1.32 1.79 -7.68
CA GLN A 57 0.92 3.19 -7.70
C GLN A 57 2.01 4.08 -8.28
N PHE A 58 3.28 3.76 -8.03
CA PHE A 58 4.39 4.48 -8.65
C PHE A 58 4.52 4.22 -10.15
N LEU A 59 4.33 3.00 -10.60
CA LEU A 59 4.54 2.64 -11.99
C LEU A 59 3.24 2.66 -12.79
N GLY A 60 2.21 1.97 -12.31
CA GLY A 60 0.94 1.82 -13.01
C GLY A 60 0.12 3.10 -13.00
N MET A 61 -0.04 3.73 -11.83
CA MET A 61 -0.86 4.96 -11.74
C MET A 61 -0.17 6.17 -12.37
N MET A 62 1.15 6.31 -12.26
CA MET A 62 1.85 7.37 -12.99
C MET A 62 1.73 7.20 -14.50
N GLY A 63 1.85 5.97 -15.01
CA GLY A 63 1.63 5.68 -16.42
C GLY A 63 0.18 5.97 -16.86
N SER A 64 -0.80 5.59 -16.05
CA SER A 64 -2.21 5.88 -16.29
C SER A 64 -2.51 7.38 -16.21
N ALA A 65 -1.92 8.11 -15.24
CA ALA A 65 -2.06 9.56 -15.16
C ALA A 65 -1.41 10.28 -16.35
N TYR A 66 -0.32 9.76 -16.89
CA TYR A 66 0.27 10.26 -18.12
C TYR A 66 -0.70 10.13 -19.32
N LEU A 67 -1.43 9.02 -19.41
CA LEU A 67 -2.39 8.77 -20.48
C LEU A 67 -3.70 9.54 -20.27
N PHE A 68 -4.27 9.55 -19.08
CA PHE A 68 -5.63 9.97 -18.78
C PHE A 68 -5.73 11.23 -17.90
N GLY A 69 -4.60 11.77 -17.46
CA GLY A 69 -4.55 12.98 -16.62
C GLY A 69 -5.17 12.80 -15.25
N LEU A 70 -5.82 13.85 -14.76
CA LEU A 70 -6.48 13.91 -13.45
C LEU A 70 -7.61 12.88 -13.29
N ALA A 71 -8.18 12.37 -14.38
CA ALA A 71 -9.22 11.33 -14.29
C ALA A 71 -8.74 10.06 -13.58
N GLN A 72 -7.43 9.78 -13.58
CA GLN A 72 -6.85 8.69 -12.81
C GLN A 72 -7.06 8.84 -11.29
N ALA A 73 -7.09 10.07 -10.77
CA ALA A 73 -7.30 10.33 -9.34
C ALA A 73 -8.69 9.90 -8.85
N ASN A 74 -9.67 9.77 -9.74
CA ASN A 74 -11.01 9.31 -9.36
C ASN A 74 -11.03 7.93 -8.72
N LEU A 75 -10.11 7.05 -9.09
CA LEU A 75 -10.02 5.71 -8.51
C LEU A 75 -9.73 5.79 -7.01
N GLU A 76 -8.80 6.65 -6.61
CA GLU A 76 -8.42 6.85 -5.22
C GLU A 76 -9.44 7.70 -4.44
N ILE A 77 -9.98 8.74 -5.07
CA ILE A 77 -11.02 9.59 -4.46
C ILE A 77 -12.26 8.75 -4.12
N ASN A 78 -12.61 7.81 -4.98
CA ASN A 78 -13.77 6.95 -4.76
C ASN A 78 -13.58 6.00 -3.56
N ALA A 79 -12.35 5.60 -3.24
CA ALA A 79 -12.06 4.79 -2.06
C ALA A 79 -12.38 5.52 -0.74
N ILE A 80 -12.38 6.86 -0.73
CA ILE A 80 -12.75 7.68 0.45
C ILE A 80 -14.17 7.35 0.90
N GLN A 81 -15.09 7.12 -0.03
CA GLN A 81 -16.49 6.79 0.28
C GLN A 81 -16.60 5.46 1.03
N GLY A 82 -15.86 4.44 0.58
CA GLY A 82 -15.79 3.15 1.27
C GLY A 82 -15.23 3.29 2.70
N ILE A 83 -14.18 4.08 2.88
CA ILE A 83 -13.59 4.36 4.20
C ILE A 83 -14.59 5.07 5.12
N LEU A 84 -15.35 6.05 4.61
CA LEU A 84 -16.39 6.74 5.39
C LEU A 84 -17.50 5.79 5.83
N ILE A 85 -18.00 4.96 4.93
CA ILE A 85 -19.01 3.94 5.25
C ILE A 85 -18.46 2.95 6.28
N ALA A 86 -17.25 2.45 6.08
CA ALA A 86 -16.58 1.57 7.04
C ALA A 86 -16.49 2.22 8.42
N THR A 87 -16.05 3.47 8.50
CA THR A 87 -15.83 4.19 9.75
C THR A 87 -17.12 4.49 10.49
N PHE A 88 -18.15 4.96 9.81
CA PHE A 88 -19.38 5.41 10.47
C PHE A 88 -20.43 4.31 10.65
N ILE A 89 -20.39 3.25 9.85
CA ILE A 89 -21.38 2.18 9.91
C ILE A 89 -20.76 0.89 10.47
N PHE A 90 -19.71 0.37 9.86
CA PHE A 90 -19.18 -0.95 10.24
C PHE A 90 -18.36 -0.94 11.52
N VAL A 91 -17.46 0.04 11.71
CA VAL A 91 -16.61 0.10 12.92
C VAL A 91 -17.45 0.18 14.20
N PRO A 92 -18.49 1.03 14.33
CA PRO A 92 -19.36 1.03 15.51
C PRO A 92 -20.02 -0.32 15.80
N ILE A 93 -20.44 -1.04 14.74
CA ILE A 93 -21.04 -2.38 14.88
C ILE A 93 -20.00 -3.36 15.42
N TYR A 94 -18.79 -3.37 14.87
CA TYR A 94 -17.72 -4.28 15.29
C TYR A 94 -17.29 -4.02 16.74
N LEU A 95 -17.18 -2.75 17.14
CA LEU A 95 -16.85 -2.36 18.50
C LEU A 95 -17.94 -2.79 19.49
N LYS A 96 -19.22 -2.58 19.16
CA LYS A 96 -20.36 -3.00 19.98
C LYS A 96 -20.41 -4.52 20.16
N GLU A 97 -20.15 -5.25 19.10
CA GLU A 97 -20.19 -6.72 19.09
C GLU A 97 -18.86 -7.34 19.60
N LYS A 98 -17.87 -6.52 19.97
CA LYS A 98 -16.50 -6.94 20.39
C LYS A 98 -15.82 -7.88 19.39
N ILE A 99 -15.98 -7.60 18.11
CA ILE A 99 -15.43 -8.37 17.00
C ILE A 99 -14.03 -7.84 16.69
N THR A 100 -13.05 -8.75 16.57
CA THR A 100 -11.67 -8.42 16.24
C THR A 100 -11.32 -8.72 14.78
N THR A 101 -12.08 -9.61 14.12
CA THR A 101 -11.84 -9.99 12.73
C THR A 101 -13.15 -10.11 11.96
N ILE A 102 -13.13 -9.82 10.65
CA ILE A 102 -14.29 -10.00 9.78
C ILE A 102 -14.77 -11.46 9.79
N THR A 103 -13.85 -12.42 9.87
CA THR A 103 -14.16 -13.85 9.99
C THR A 103 -15.03 -14.16 11.21
N GLN A 104 -14.75 -13.55 12.37
CA GLN A 104 -15.59 -13.69 13.57
C GLN A 104 -16.99 -13.11 13.36
N PHE A 105 -17.10 -11.99 12.64
CA PHE A 105 -18.40 -11.41 12.31
C PHE A 105 -19.22 -12.36 11.44
N ILE A 106 -18.61 -12.92 10.40
CA ILE A 106 -19.24 -13.89 9.50
C ILE A 106 -19.64 -15.15 10.26
N GLU A 107 -18.78 -15.67 11.14
CA GLU A 107 -19.09 -16.83 11.96
C GLU A 107 -20.35 -16.60 12.82
N LYS A 108 -20.40 -15.41 13.47
CA LYS A 108 -21.53 -15.04 14.34
C LYS A 108 -22.85 -14.85 13.58
N LYS A 109 -22.80 -14.33 12.35
CA LYS A 109 -23.99 -14.00 11.55
C LYS A 109 -24.41 -15.10 10.58
N LEU A 110 -23.44 -15.79 9.96
CA LEU A 110 -23.69 -16.73 8.86
C LEU A 110 -23.26 -18.17 9.19
N GLY A 111 -22.61 -18.36 10.34
CA GLY A 111 -22.20 -19.66 10.84
C GLY A 111 -20.80 -20.11 10.41
N LYS A 112 -20.32 -21.13 11.12
CA LYS A 112 -18.92 -21.60 11.07
C LYS A 112 -18.45 -22.07 9.68
N LYS A 113 -19.33 -22.74 8.92
CA LYS A 113 -18.96 -23.26 7.57
C LYS A 113 -18.65 -22.14 6.59
N ILE A 114 -19.47 -21.07 6.60
CA ILE A 114 -19.28 -19.91 5.72
C ILE A 114 -18.03 -19.12 6.16
N ALA A 115 -17.83 -18.95 7.47
CA ALA A 115 -16.64 -18.31 8.01
C ALA A 115 -15.35 -19.05 7.63
N LEU A 116 -15.36 -20.39 7.69
CA LEU A 116 -14.21 -21.19 7.28
C LEU A 116 -13.90 -21.03 5.77
N PHE A 117 -14.93 -21.10 4.93
CA PHE A 117 -14.75 -20.90 3.49
C PHE A 117 -14.20 -19.49 3.20
N TYR A 118 -14.77 -18.45 3.82
CA TYR A 118 -14.30 -17.08 3.69
C TYR A 118 -12.83 -16.94 4.14
N SER A 119 -12.48 -17.50 5.29
CA SER A 119 -11.11 -17.45 5.83
C SER A 119 -10.09 -18.13 4.89
N LEU A 120 -10.39 -19.33 4.42
CA LEU A 120 -9.51 -20.07 3.50
C LEU A 120 -9.36 -19.35 2.15
N SER A 121 -10.46 -18.81 1.62
CA SER A 121 -10.43 -18.04 0.38
C SER A 121 -9.58 -16.79 0.53
N ASN A 122 -9.74 -16.04 1.63
CA ASN A 122 -8.91 -14.86 1.89
C ASN A 122 -7.43 -15.20 2.06
N ILE A 123 -7.10 -16.24 2.83
CA ILE A 123 -5.71 -16.68 2.98
C ILE A 123 -5.10 -17.00 1.61
N ALA A 124 -5.81 -17.74 0.77
CA ALA A 124 -5.34 -18.07 -0.57
C ALA A 124 -5.14 -16.81 -1.45
N LEU A 125 -6.12 -15.89 -1.47
CA LEU A 125 -6.05 -14.64 -2.23
C LEU A 125 -4.92 -13.72 -1.74
N PHE A 126 -4.81 -13.51 -0.43
CA PHE A 126 -3.77 -12.66 0.12
C PHE A 126 -2.37 -13.25 -0.07
N ALA A 127 -2.19 -14.55 0.14
CA ALA A 127 -0.89 -15.19 -0.02
C ALA A 127 -0.41 -15.24 -1.48
N THR A 128 -1.31 -15.50 -2.43
CA THR A 128 -0.92 -15.66 -3.84
C THR A 128 -1.00 -14.35 -4.63
N ILE A 129 -2.10 -13.63 -4.55
CA ILE A 129 -2.36 -12.45 -5.39
C ILE A 129 -1.81 -11.19 -4.72
N THR A 130 -2.28 -10.87 -3.51
CA THR A 130 -1.94 -9.56 -2.88
C THR A 130 -0.46 -9.48 -2.52
N LEU A 131 0.07 -10.48 -1.81
CA LEU A 131 1.49 -10.51 -1.42
C LEU A 131 2.38 -10.67 -2.65
N GLY A 132 2.02 -11.56 -3.58
CA GLY A 132 2.75 -11.75 -4.83
C GLY A 132 2.83 -10.48 -5.66
N ALA A 133 1.71 -9.79 -5.84
CA ALA A 133 1.67 -8.50 -6.56
C ALA A 133 2.50 -7.43 -5.84
N ALA A 134 2.37 -7.27 -4.52
CA ALA A 134 3.11 -6.28 -3.77
C ALA A 134 4.64 -6.47 -3.89
N LEU A 135 5.11 -7.71 -3.71
CA LEU A 135 6.53 -8.05 -3.86
C LEU A 135 7.02 -7.87 -5.30
N PHE A 136 6.22 -8.29 -6.28
CA PHE A 136 6.56 -8.13 -7.70
C PHE A 136 6.72 -6.65 -8.09
N TRP A 137 5.74 -5.82 -7.77
CA TRP A 137 5.80 -4.39 -8.13
C TRP A 137 6.92 -3.66 -7.40
N GLY A 138 7.18 -3.99 -6.14
CA GLY A 138 8.32 -3.46 -5.40
C GLY A 138 9.66 -3.85 -6.03
N ALA A 139 9.84 -5.12 -6.36
CA ALA A 139 11.04 -5.63 -7.01
C ALA A 139 11.22 -5.06 -8.43
N TYR A 140 10.13 -4.96 -9.19
CA TYR A 140 10.15 -4.40 -10.54
C TYR A 140 10.51 -2.91 -10.53
N ALA A 141 9.96 -2.13 -9.60
CA ALA A 141 10.30 -0.73 -9.41
C ALA A 141 11.80 -0.55 -9.05
N ALA A 142 12.29 -1.34 -8.11
CA ALA A 142 13.69 -1.32 -7.72
C ALA A 142 14.62 -1.69 -8.89
N GLU A 143 14.24 -2.66 -9.70
CA GLU A 143 15.00 -3.06 -10.89
C GLU A 143 14.97 -1.99 -11.99
N MET A 144 13.85 -1.28 -12.16
CA MET A 144 13.79 -0.15 -13.11
C MET A 144 14.72 0.99 -12.73
N VAL A 145 14.82 1.30 -11.45
CA VAL A 145 15.64 2.43 -10.96
C VAL A 145 17.12 2.04 -10.85
N PHE A 146 17.41 0.83 -10.39
CA PHE A 146 18.77 0.38 -10.05
C PHE A 146 19.28 -0.75 -10.95
N GLY A 147 18.68 -0.99 -12.12
CA GLY A 147 18.98 -2.15 -12.96
C GLY A 147 20.45 -2.25 -13.39
N GLU A 148 21.12 -1.13 -13.66
CA GLU A 148 22.54 -1.13 -13.98
C GLU A 148 23.38 -1.59 -12.78
N GLN A 149 23.13 -1.05 -11.60
CA GLN A 149 23.85 -1.41 -10.38
C GLN A 149 23.57 -2.85 -9.96
N LEU A 150 22.33 -3.31 -10.16
CA LEU A 150 21.89 -4.67 -9.86
C LEU A 150 22.39 -5.69 -10.87
N SER A 151 22.95 -5.28 -12.01
CA SER A 151 23.54 -6.18 -12.99
C SER A 151 24.70 -7.02 -12.42
N ILE A 152 25.33 -6.54 -11.35
CA ILE A 152 26.36 -7.27 -10.60
C ILE A 152 25.81 -8.56 -9.94
N LEU A 153 24.51 -8.60 -9.61
CA LEU A 153 23.88 -9.78 -9.01
C LEU A 153 23.64 -10.86 -10.06
N HIS A 154 23.17 -10.48 -11.24
CA HIS A 154 22.95 -11.39 -12.36
C HIS A 154 22.73 -10.62 -13.67
N PRO A 155 23.23 -11.10 -14.83
CA PRO A 155 23.04 -10.43 -16.12
C PRO A 155 21.58 -10.45 -16.60
N ASN A 156 20.82 -11.49 -16.27
CA ASN A 156 19.42 -11.62 -16.69
C ASN A 156 18.48 -10.83 -15.76
N ARG A 157 17.68 -9.93 -16.35
CA ARG A 157 16.72 -9.08 -15.67
C ARG A 157 15.69 -9.85 -14.87
N ILE A 158 15.14 -10.94 -15.41
CA ILE A 158 14.11 -11.75 -14.74
C ILE A 158 14.67 -12.37 -13.46
N VAL A 159 15.92 -12.85 -13.51
CA VAL A 159 16.59 -13.43 -12.34
C VAL A 159 16.84 -12.36 -11.28
N ARG A 160 17.22 -11.14 -11.65
CA ARG A 160 17.35 -10.01 -10.70
C ARG A 160 16.05 -9.69 -10.00
N ILE A 161 14.94 -9.62 -10.75
CA ILE A 161 13.61 -9.39 -10.17
C ILE A 161 13.26 -10.53 -9.19
N ALA A 162 13.52 -11.79 -9.54
CA ALA A 162 13.28 -12.92 -8.65
C ALA A 162 14.11 -12.84 -7.36
N ILE A 163 15.39 -12.46 -7.45
CA ILE A 163 16.25 -12.24 -6.28
C ILE A 163 15.69 -11.12 -5.40
N LEU A 164 15.24 -10.02 -5.98
CA LEU A 164 14.64 -8.90 -5.25
C LEU A 164 13.33 -9.29 -4.56
N ILE A 165 12.46 -10.05 -5.23
CA ILE A 165 11.21 -10.58 -4.63
C ILE A 165 11.54 -11.40 -3.38
N ILE A 166 12.47 -12.34 -3.50
CA ILE A 166 12.87 -13.20 -2.37
C ILE A 166 13.49 -12.36 -1.25
N SER A 167 14.38 -11.42 -1.58
CA SER A 167 15.05 -10.57 -0.59
C SER A 167 14.07 -9.69 0.16
N LEU A 168 13.15 -9.04 -0.52
CA LEU A 168 12.10 -8.20 0.09
C LEU A 168 11.14 -9.06 0.93
N GLY A 169 10.74 -10.23 0.43
CA GLY A 169 9.88 -11.15 1.16
C GLY A 169 10.52 -11.66 2.45
N VAL A 170 11.77 -12.11 2.38
CA VAL A 170 12.53 -12.57 3.55
C VAL A 170 12.74 -11.44 4.55
N PHE A 171 13.14 -10.25 4.07
CA PHE A 171 13.32 -9.06 4.91
C PHE A 171 12.03 -8.72 5.69
N SER A 172 10.89 -8.66 4.98
CA SER A 172 9.59 -8.37 5.58
C SER A 172 9.15 -9.46 6.56
N ALA A 173 9.34 -10.72 6.21
CA ALA A 173 8.99 -11.85 7.06
C ALA A 173 9.76 -11.84 8.38
N ILE A 174 11.06 -11.56 8.34
CA ILE A 174 11.91 -11.54 9.53
C ILE A 174 11.41 -10.51 10.53
N TYR A 175 11.28 -9.24 10.15
CA TYR A 175 10.90 -8.21 11.11
C TYR A 175 9.45 -8.34 11.58
N THR A 176 8.54 -8.83 10.73
CA THR A 176 7.15 -9.08 11.11
C THR A 176 7.05 -10.24 12.10
N TYR A 177 7.81 -11.31 11.86
CA TYR A 177 7.82 -12.47 12.75
C TYR A 177 8.29 -12.10 14.17
N TYR A 178 9.38 -11.32 14.29
CA TYR A 178 9.93 -10.96 15.60
C TYR A 178 9.18 -9.81 16.29
N GLY A 179 8.55 -8.93 15.55
CA GLY A 179 8.01 -7.69 16.09
C GLY A 179 6.48 -7.58 16.12
N GLY A 180 5.77 -8.48 15.44
CA GLY A 180 4.31 -8.45 15.35
C GLY A 180 3.76 -7.12 14.84
N LEU A 181 2.51 -6.82 15.16
CA LEU A 181 1.82 -5.59 14.73
C LEU A 181 2.54 -4.31 15.17
N ASN A 182 3.12 -4.29 16.38
CA ASN A 182 3.78 -3.09 16.89
C ASN A 182 5.01 -2.68 16.06
N ALA A 183 5.81 -3.66 15.62
CA ALA A 183 6.95 -3.39 14.74
C ALA A 183 6.51 -2.88 13.38
N VAL A 184 5.50 -3.53 12.78
CA VAL A 184 4.94 -3.13 11.49
C VAL A 184 4.46 -1.68 11.55
N VAL A 185 3.62 -1.32 12.52
CA VAL A 185 3.10 0.05 12.66
C VAL A 185 4.22 1.07 12.85
N LYS A 186 5.27 0.76 13.59
CA LYS A 186 6.42 1.68 13.76
C LYS A 186 7.20 1.88 12.46
N THR A 187 7.40 0.83 11.68
CA THR A 187 8.07 0.94 10.39
C THR A 187 7.21 1.68 9.37
N ASP A 188 5.91 1.44 9.36
CA ASP A 188 4.96 2.10 8.48
C ASP A 188 4.94 3.62 8.67
N ILE A 189 5.05 4.10 9.91
CA ILE A 189 5.11 5.55 10.18
C ILE A 189 6.32 6.17 9.47
N ILE A 190 7.49 5.53 9.54
CA ILE A 190 8.69 6.03 8.86
C ILE A 190 8.51 5.95 7.34
N GLN A 191 7.99 4.83 6.85
CA GLN A 191 7.72 4.63 5.43
C GLN A 191 6.75 5.68 4.90
N PHE A 192 5.68 5.99 5.63
CA PHE A 192 4.73 7.04 5.28
C PHE A 192 5.40 8.41 5.15
N ILE A 193 6.24 8.79 6.12
CA ILE A 193 6.95 10.08 6.10
C ILE A 193 7.86 10.16 4.88
N VAL A 194 8.66 9.12 4.62
CA VAL A 194 9.56 9.07 3.46
C VAL A 194 8.78 9.14 2.15
N LEU A 195 7.68 8.41 2.06
CA LEU A 195 6.81 8.38 0.89
C LEU A 195 6.16 9.75 0.63
N LEU A 196 5.61 10.38 1.66
CA LEU A 196 4.95 11.68 1.54
C LEU A 196 5.95 12.77 1.14
N LEU A 197 7.10 12.82 1.81
CA LEU A 197 8.14 13.80 1.51
C LEU A 197 8.74 13.56 0.12
N GLY A 198 9.04 12.31 -0.23
CA GLY A 198 9.58 11.95 -1.54
C GLY A 198 8.60 12.31 -2.66
N GLY A 199 7.33 11.96 -2.52
CA GLY A 199 6.29 12.31 -3.49
C GLY A 199 6.10 13.83 -3.64
N ALA A 200 6.08 14.57 -2.52
CA ALA A 200 5.97 16.02 -2.55
C ALA A 200 7.17 16.69 -3.22
N ILE A 201 8.41 16.23 -2.93
CA ILE A 201 9.63 16.76 -3.54
C ILE A 201 9.61 16.50 -5.06
N VAL A 202 9.31 15.27 -5.48
CA VAL A 202 9.24 14.94 -6.92
C VAL A 202 8.18 15.77 -7.62
N CYS A 203 7.00 15.92 -7.03
CA CYS A 203 5.93 16.76 -7.57
C CYS A 203 6.38 18.22 -7.72
N PHE A 204 6.99 18.80 -6.68
CA PHE A 204 7.47 20.18 -6.69
C PHE A 204 8.55 20.40 -7.77
N ILE A 205 9.55 19.50 -7.85
CA ILE A 205 10.60 19.59 -8.87
C ILE A 205 9.99 19.49 -10.26
N SER A 206 9.12 18.51 -10.50
CA SER A 206 8.49 18.31 -11.82
C SER A 206 7.68 19.51 -12.29
N ILE A 207 6.91 20.13 -11.39
CA ILE A 207 6.13 21.32 -11.72
C ILE A 207 7.04 22.52 -11.99
N ASN A 208 8.10 22.67 -11.21
CA ASN A 208 9.05 23.76 -11.41
C ASN A 208 9.79 23.64 -12.74
N GLU A 209 10.22 22.43 -13.11
CA GLU A 209 10.85 22.14 -14.40
C GLU A 209 9.91 22.39 -15.60
N LEU A 210 8.60 22.21 -15.43
CA LEU A 210 7.60 22.50 -16.45
C LEU A 210 7.34 24.00 -16.64
N GLY A 211 7.75 24.86 -15.72
CA GLY A 211 7.48 26.29 -15.71
C GLY A 211 6.30 26.69 -14.81
N GLY A 212 5.85 25.80 -13.92
CA GLY A 212 4.77 26.05 -12.96
C GLY A 212 3.43 25.43 -13.33
N TRP A 213 2.46 25.63 -12.45
CA TRP A 213 1.08 25.10 -12.61
C TRP A 213 0.35 25.65 -13.84
N GLU A 214 0.55 26.92 -14.15
CA GLU A 214 -0.08 27.56 -15.30
C GLU A 214 0.40 26.94 -16.61
N GLU A 215 1.70 26.69 -16.72
CA GLU A 215 2.28 26.06 -17.90
C GLU A 215 1.85 24.60 -18.05
N LEU A 216 1.72 23.86 -16.93
CA LEU A 216 1.17 22.52 -16.93
C LEU A 216 -0.27 22.52 -17.49
N TYR A 217 -1.13 23.44 -17.00
CA TYR A 217 -2.51 23.56 -17.48
C TYR A 217 -2.58 23.92 -18.96
N ASN A 218 -1.77 24.89 -19.40
CA ASN A 218 -1.74 25.35 -20.78
C ASN A 218 -1.25 24.26 -21.76
N LYS A 219 -0.31 23.42 -21.33
CA LYS A 219 0.22 22.32 -22.17
C LYS A 219 -0.67 21.09 -22.22
N THR A 220 -1.50 20.87 -21.20
CA THR A 220 -2.30 19.64 -21.08
C THR A 220 -3.75 19.89 -20.66
N PRO A 221 -4.47 20.85 -21.30
CA PRO A 221 -5.82 21.21 -20.87
C PRO A 221 -6.79 20.03 -20.92
N GLU A 222 -6.65 19.14 -21.90
CA GLU A 222 -7.48 17.94 -22.05
C GLU A 222 -7.26 16.90 -20.94
N LYS A 223 -6.15 16.96 -20.20
CA LYS A 223 -5.82 16.07 -19.10
C LYS A 223 -6.22 16.63 -17.73
N MET A 224 -6.73 17.85 -17.66
CA MET A 224 -7.14 18.52 -16.43
C MET A 224 -8.59 18.22 -16.02
N HIS A 225 -9.25 17.29 -16.70
CA HIS A 225 -10.60 16.86 -16.38
C HIS A 225 -10.58 15.71 -15.36
N LEU A 226 -11.27 15.91 -14.25
CA LEU A 226 -11.42 14.86 -13.24
C LEU A 226 -12.40 13.77 -13.72
N HIS A 227 -13.39 14.12 -14.52
CA HIS A 227 -14.38 13.21 -15.05
C HIS A 227 -14.32 13.19 -16.58
N LEU A 228 -14.11 12.02 -17.15
CA LEU A 228 -14.15 11.81 -18.58
C LEU A 228 -15.56 11.45 -19.06
N PRO A 229 -15.92 11.74 -20.32
CA PRO A 229 -17.25 11.47 -20.87
C PRO A 229 -17.68 10.00 -20.69
N SER A 230 -19.00 9.75 -20.68
CA SER A 230 -19.57 8.39 -20.51
C SER A 230 -19.19 7.42 -21.63
N ASN A 231 -18.80 7.92 -22.79
CA ASN A 231 -18.35 7.14 -23.94
C ASN A 231 -16.83 6.96 -23.99
N HIS A 232 -16.10 7.39 -22.96
CA HIS A 232 -14.63 7.20 -22.94
C HIS A 232 -14.30 5.70 -22.84
N PRO A 233 -13.39 5.17 -23.72
CA PRO A 233 -13.21 3.73 -23.88
C PRO A 233 -12.59 3.01 -22.66
N VAL A 234 -11.86 3.74 -21.79
CA VAL A 234 -11.10 3.12 -20.68
C VAL A 234 -11.65 3.51 -19.32
N ILE A 235 -11.78 4.81 -19.03
CA ILE A 235 -12.21 5.32 -17.72
C ILE A 235 -13.34 6.35 -17.87
N PRO A 236 -14.54 5.94 -18.34
CA PRO A 236 -15.69 6.83 -18.35
C PRO A 236 -16.13 7.16 -16.92
N TRP A 237 -16.75 8.32 -16.69
CA TRP A 237 -17.23 8.69 -15.36
C TRP A 237 -18.21 7.64 -14.77
N THR A 238 -18.89 6.87 -15.59
CA THR A 238 -19.79 5.78 -15.18
C THR A 238 -19.06 4.65 -14.45
N HIS A 239 -17.75 4.47 -14.66
CA HIS A 239 -16.91 3.57 -13.87
C HIS A 239 -16.96 3.89 -12.38
N LEU A 240 -17.13 5.17 -12.00
CA LEU A 240 -17.21 5.59 -10.61
C LEU A 240 -18.40 4.97 -9.88
N LEU A 241 -19.53 4.78 -10.58
CA LEU A 241 -20.69 4.09 -10.01
C LEU A 241 -20.39 2.62 -9.70
N GLY A 242 -19.71 1.94 -10.64
CA GLY A 242 -19.26 0.57 -10.41
C GLY A 242 -18.27 0.46 -9.24
N LEU A 243 -17.28 1.35 -9.18
CA LEU A 243 -16.29 1.38 -8.11
C LEU A 243 -16.92 1.75 -6.75
N PHE A 244 -17.94 2.60 -6.71
CA PHE A 244 -18.69 2.90 -5.50
C PHE A 244 -19.25 1.61 -4.86
N PHE A 245 -19.90 0.76 -5.66
CA PHE A 245 -20.44 -0.52 -5.17
C PHE A 245 -19.37 -1.57 -4.85
N LEU A 246 -18.20 -1.49 -5.45
CA LEU A 246 -17.09 -2.39 -5.18
C LEU A 246 -16.31 -2.03 -3.90
N ASN A 247 -16.34 -0.77 -3.50
CA ASN A 247 -15.63 -0.26 -2.32
C ASN A 247 -16.47 -0.28 -1.03
N ILE A 248 -17.76 -0.62 -1.13
CA ILE A 248 -18.68 -0.83 0.01
C ILE A 248 -18.67 -2.31 0.41
#